data_a33f04ce48890290c0b85c95a1169ca6
#
_entry.id   a33f04ce48890290c0b85c95a1169ca6
#
_cell.length_a   1.000
_cell.length_b   1.000
_cell.length_c   1.000
_cell.angle_alpha   90.00
_cell.angle_beta   90.00
_cell.angle_gamma   90.00
#
_symmetry.space_group_name_H-M   'P 1'
#
loop_
_entity.id
_entity.type
_entity.pdbx_description
1 polymer ?
#
loop_
_entity_poly.entity_id
_entity_poly.type
_entity_poly.pdbx_seq_one_letter_code
_entity_poly.pdbx_strand_id
1 'polypeptide(L)'
;MADGGIGEHNNPVGYDPGTYDGAVEYDGSEKYEVDDDPTRIDRDAVCAFLSTEVYWARWRSVSVIREQIRTAWRVVGLYAPDGSQVGFARAFSDGWAMAYLADVYVLPDHRGHGLGKRLVRKMIDEGPGARFRWLLHTADAHGLYHQFGFAQPDNTYLERPTTLT
;
A
#
# COMPACT_ATOMS: atom_id res chain seq x y z
N MET A 1 34.43 -19.18 24.59
CA MET A 1 34.54 -18.79 23.18
C MET A 1 33.46 -19.58 22.43
N ALA A 2 32.33 -18.97 22.13
CA ALA A 2 31.29 -19.55 21.30
C ALA A 2 31.15 -18.65 20.11
N ASP A 3 31.60 -19.14 18.96
CA ASP A 3 31.51 -18.55 17.66
C ASP A 3 30.05 -18.66 17.20
N GLY A 4 29.32 -17.56 17.26
CA GLY A 4 27.95 -17.47 16.78
C GLY A 4 27.94 -17.09 15.30
N GLY A 5 27.99 -18.10 14.42
CA GLY A 5 27.77 -17.90 13.00
C GLY A 5 26.45 -17.19 12.74
N ILE A 6 26.53 -15.98 12.23
CA ILE A 6 25.40 -15.26 11.63
C ILE A 6 24.97 -16.05 10.41
N GLY A 7 23.84 -16.78 10.54
CA GLY A 7 23.24 -17.50 9.44
C GLY A 7 22.93 -16.51 8.29
N GLU A 8 23.41 -16.87 7.10
CA GLU A 8 23.05 -16.18 5.86
C GLU A 8 21.53 -16.13 5.77
N HIS A 9 20.97 -14.93 5.80
CA HIS A 9 19.57 -14.70 5.49
C HIS A 9 19.37 -15.07 4.02
N ASN A 10 18.92 -16.29 3.77
CA ASN A 10 18.41 -16.70 2.48
C ASN A 10 17.24 -15.75 2.14
N ASN A 11 17.46 -14.84 1.21
CA ASN A 11 16.43 -14.11 0.51
C ASN A 11 15.82 -15.07 -0.54
N PRO A 12 14.66 -15.69 -0.27
CA PRO A 12 14.18 -16.80 -1.11
C PRO A 12 13.63 -16.39 -2.46
N VAL A 13 13.50 -15.10 -2.73
CA VAL A 13 13.07 -14.61 -4.05
C VAL A 13 13.83 -13.32 -4.32
N GLY A 14 14.76 -13.36 -5.27
CA GLY A 14 15.45 -12.18 -5.77
C GLY A 14 14.45 -11.24 -6.46
N TYR A 15 13.79 -10.38 -5.70
CA TYR A 15 13.03 -9.28 -6.27
C TYR A 15 14.01 -8.24 -6.80
N ASP A 16 14.06 -8.11 -8.13
CA ASP A 16 14.77 -7.04 -8.82
C ASP A 16 13.75 -6.01 -9.31
N PRO A 17 13.71 -4.82 -8.73
CA PRO A 17 12.79 -3.76 -9.14
C PRO A 17 13.02 -3.28 -10.58
N GLY A 18 14.15 -3.67 -11.20
CA GLY A 18 14.50 -3.31 -12.59
C GLY A 18 13.95 -4.25 -13.66
N THR A 19 13.44 -5.44 -13.31
CA THR A 19 13.02 -6.46 -14.29
C THR A 19 11.51 -6.53 -14.54
N TYR A 20 10.74 -5.59 -14.01
CA TYR A 20 9.30 -5.56 -14.29
C TYR A 20 9.02 -4.93 -15.67
N ASP A 21 9.32 -5.68 -16.74
CA ASP A 21 8.94 -5.38 -18.13
C ASP A 21 7.58 -6.01 -18.46
N GLY A 22 6.59 -5.67 -17.68
CA GLY A 22 5.20 -5.91 -18.02
C GLY A 22 4.62 -4.66 -18.63
N ALA A 23 4.80 -4.44 -19.92
CA ALA A 23 4.01 -3.48 -20.68
C ALA A 23 2.53 -3.89 -20.56
N VAL A 24 1.86 -3.40 -19.52
CA VAL A 24 0.41 -3.48 -19.42
C VAL A 24 -0.11 -2.45 -20.41
N GLU A 25 -0.75 -2.91 -21.49
CA GLU A 25 -1.60 -2.04 -22.31
C GLU A 25 -2.64 -1.39 -21.39
N TYR A 26 -2.46 -0.13 -21.11
CA TYR A 26 -3.33 0.66 -20.24
C TYR A 26 -4.49 1.19 -21.09
N ASP A 27 -5.60 0.48 -21.07
CA ASP A 27 -6.87 0.90 -21.66
C ASP A 27 -7.39 2.17 -20.96
N GLY A 28 -7.00 3.33 -21.48
CA GLY A 28 -7.46 4.65 -20.98
C GLY A 28 -6.92 5.07 -19.61
N SER A 29 -6.08 4.26 -18.97
CA SER A 29 -5.51 4.56 -17.65
C SER A 29 -4.45 5.67 -17.68
N GLU A 30 -3.90 5.99 -18.86
CA GLU A 30 -2.93 7.07 -19.06
C GLU A 30 -3.43 8.44 -18.63
N LYS A 31 -4.75 8.62 -18.63
CA LYS A 31 -5.42 9.87 -18.22
C LYS A 31 -5.51 10.02 -16.70
N TYR A 32 -5.30 8.95 -15.94
CA TYR A 32 -5.31 9.02 -14.48
C TYR A 32 -3.95 9.45 -13.96
N GLU A 33 -3.96 10.29 -12.96
CA GLU A 33 -2.78 10.77 -12.27
C GLU A 33 -2.59 10.02 -10.94
N VAL A 34 -1.35 9.70 -10.58
CA VAL A 34 -0.99 9.16 -9.27
C VAL A 34 0.03 10.09 -8.63
N ASP A 35 -0.31 10.63 -7.46
CA ASP A 35 0.47 11.66 -6.80
C ASP A 35 0.60 11.38 -5.29
N ASP A 36 1.73 11.74 -4.71
CA ASP A 36 2.02 11.59 -3.28
C ASP A 36 2.08 12.94 -2.52
N ASP A 37 1.57 14.00 -3.11
CA ASP A 37 1.36 15.27 -2.41
C ASP A 37 0.23 15.15 -1.37
N PRO A 38 0.53 15.23 -0.06
CA PRO A 38 -0.49 15.08 0.98
C PRO A 38 -1.49 16.23 1.02
N THR A 39 -1.20 17.36 0.37
CA THR A 39 -2.11 18.51 0.31
C THR A 39 -3.25 18.31 -0.68
N ARG A 40 -3.08 17.39 -1.65
CA ARG A 40 -4.08 17.04 -2.64
C ARG A 40 -5.10 16.01 -2.14
N ILE A 41 -4.84 15.34 -1.02
CA ILE A 41 -5.72 14.27 -0.52
C ILE A 41 -7.05 14.86 -0.05
N ASP A 42 -8.13 14.43 -0.67
CA ASP A 42 -9.50 14.66 -0.20
C ASP A 42 -9.79 13.75 1.01
N ARG A 43 -9.47 14.29 2.19
CA ARG A 43 -9.60 13.56 3.46
C ARG A 43 -11.04 13.18 3.78
N ASP A 44 -12.00 13.98 3.33
CA ASP A 44 -13.41 13.73 3.61
C ASP A 44 -13.92 12.59 2.74
N ALA A 45 -13.56 12.56 1.45
CA ALA A 45 -13.85 11.43 0.57
C ALA A 45 -13.20 10.13 1.05
N VAL A 46 -11.92 10.17 1.48
CA VAL A 46 -11.24 9.00 2.04
C VAL A 46 -11.92 8.51 3.31
N CYS A 47 -12.26 9.42 4.23
CA CYS A 47 -12.96 9.05 5.47
C CYS A 47 -14.33 8.44 5.17
N ALA A 48 -15.11 9.02 4.26
CA ALA A 48 -16.41 8.49 3.87
C ALA A 48 -16.28 7.07 3.33
N PHE A 49 -15.39 6.84 2.36
CA PHE A 49 -15.20 5.52 1.76
C PHE A 49 -14.73 4.47 2.78
N LEU A 50 -13.73 4.78 3.59
CA LEU A 50 -13.18 3.83 4.56
C LEU A 50 -14.16 3.50 5.70
N SER A 51 -15.04 4.42 6.07
CA SER A 51 -16.01 4.17 7.14
C SER A 51 -17.25 3.37 6.71
N THR A 52 -17.57 3.35 5.41
CA THR A 52 -18.82 2.76 4.90
C THR A 52 -18.61 1.53 4.02
N GLU A 53 -17.63 1.58 3.11
CA GLU A 53 -17.54 0.65 2.00
C GLU A 53 -16.61 -0.55 2.24
N VAL A 54 -15.70 -0.44 3.21
CA VAL A 54 -14.66 -1.46 3.37
C VAL A 54 -14.74 -2.19 4.71
N TYR A 55 -14.72 -3.52 4.68
CA TYR A 55 -14.88 -4.37 5.86
C TYR A 55 -13.73 -4.22 6.88
N TRP A 56 -12.52 -3.96 6.40
CA TRP A 56 -11.32 -3.86 7.25
C TRP A 56 -11.21 -2.54 8.03
N ALA A 57 -12.07 -1.57 7.74
CA ALA A 57 -12.03 -0.26 8.38
C ALA A 57 -13.23 0.04 9.28
N ARG A 58 -14.28 -0.80 9.26
CA ARG A 58 -15.58 -0.55 9.93
C ARG A 58 -15.49 -0.35 11.45
N TRP A 59 -14.46 -0.88 12.10
CA TRP A 59 -14.24 -0.70 13.53
C TRP A 59 -13.64 0.66 13.89
N ARG A 60 -13.20 1.44 12.89
CA ARG A 60 -12.57 2.76 13.10
C ARG A 60 -13.61 3.89 12.97
N SER A 61 -13.62 4.79 13.93
CA SER A 61 -14.40 6.03 13.78
C SER A 61 -13.77 6.95 12.73
N VAL A 62 -14.57 7.85 12.16
CA VAL A 62 -14.11 8.87 11.20
C VAL A 62 -12.97 9.71 11.78
N SER A 63 -13.03 10.04 13.08
CA SER A 63 -11.94 10.79 13.74
C SER A 63 -10.63 10.01 13.78
N VAL A 64 -10.68 8.70 14.01
CA VAL A 64 -9.50 7.82 13.96
C VAL A 64 -8.93 7.75 12.56
N ILE A 65 -9.77 7.55 11.54
CA ILE A 65 -9.32 7.51 10.13
C ILE A 65 -8.65 8.83 9.76
N ARG A 66 -9.26 9.97 10.10
CA ARG A 66 -8.73 11.30 9.82
C ARG A 66 -7.35 11.52 10.45
N GLU A 67 -7.18 11.08 11.70
CA GLU A 67 -5.91 11.16 12.39
C GLU A 67 -4.85 10.23 11.77
N GLN A 68 -5.23 9.03 11.37
CA GLN A 68 -4.34 8.09 10.67
C GLN A 68 -3.87 8.63 9.31
N ILE A 69 -4.72 9.37 8.58
CA ILE A 69 -4.31 10.05 7.33
C ILE A 69 -3.34 11.19 7.65
N ARG A 70 -3.65 11.98 8.69
CA ARG A 70 -2.83 13.14 9.09
C ARG A 70 -1.41 12.75 9.54
N THR A 71 -1.30 11.62 10.24
CA THR A 71 -0.03 11.13 10.82
C THR A 71 0.65 10.06 9.95
N ALA A 72 0.09 9.74 8.80
CA ALA A 72 0.71 8.80 7.88
C ALA A 72 2.12 9.27 7.50
N TRP A 73 3.07 8.33 7.45
CA TRP A 73 4.42 8.61 6.94
C TRP A 73 4.39 8.99 5.46
N ARG A 74 3.52 8.32 4.69
CA ARG A 74 3.31 8.59 3.27
C ARG A 74 1.85 8.33 2.90
N VAL A 75 1.32 9.16 2.02
CA VAL A 75 0.02 8.97 1.35
C VAL A 75 0.20 9.06 -0.15
N VAL A 76 -0.65 8.36 -0.89
CA VAL A 76 -0.71 8.44 -2.35
C VAL A 76 -2.17 8.53 -2.76
N GLY A 77 -2.51 9.51 -3.58
CA GLY A 77 -3.81 9.68 -4.22
C GLY A 77 -3.80 9.19 -5.67
N LEU A 78 -4.93 8.70 -6.12
CA LEU A 78 -5.21 8.41 -7.52
C LEU A 78 -6.34 9.32 -7.97
N TYR A 79 -6.12 10.03 -9.08
CA TYR A 79 -7.04 11.06 -9.58
C TYR A 79 -7.50 10.72 -10.99
N ALA A 80 -8.80 10.88 -11.23
CA ALA A 80 -9.41 10.74 -12.56
C ALA A 80 -9.10 11.99 -13.44
N PRO A 81 -9.39 11.93 -14.76
CA PRO A 81 -9.11 13.04 -15.67
C PRO A 81 -9.83 14.36 -15.35
N ASP A 82 -10.92 14.29 -14.61
CA ASP A 82 -11.66 15.45 -14.11
C ASP A 82 -11.11 16.03 -12.80
N GLY A 83 -10.03 15.44 -12.27
CA GLY A 83 -9.38 15.83 -11.04
C GLY A 83 -9.98 15.22 -9.77
N SER A 84 -11.05 14.44 -9.87
CA SER A 84 -11.64 13.77 -8.71
C SER A 84 -10.72 12.67 -8.16
N GLN A 85 -10.62 12.55 -6.83
CA GLN A 85 -9.86 11.49 -6.21
C GLN A 85 -10.66 10.19 -6.23
N VAL A 86 -10.12 9.16 -6.89
CA VAL A 86 -10.77 7.87 -7.12
C VAL A 86 -10.03 6.68 -6.49
N GLY A 87 -8.94 6.94 -5.82
CA GLY A 87 -8.20 5.93 -5.08
C GLY A 87 -7.25 6.53 -4.05
N PHE A 88 -6.79 5.69 -3.16
CA PHE A 88 -5.92 6.10 -2.06
C PHE A 88 -5.08 4.94 -1.55
N ALA A 89 -3.92 5.26 -1.02
CA ALA A 89 -3.09 4.40 -0.21
C ALA A 89 -2.38 5.22 0.87
N ARG A 90 -2.11 4.62 2.02
CA ARG A 90 -1.24 5.22 3.04
C ARG A 90 -0.25 4.20 3.58
N ALA A 91 0.83 4.71 4.15
CA ALA A 91 1.80 3.90 4.85
C ALA A 91 2.20 4.56 6.18
N PHE A 92 2.55 3.73 7.16
CA PHE A 92 3.30 4.16 8.34
C PHE A 92 4.65 3.44 8.37
N SER A 93 5.68 4.09 8.92
CA SER A 93 7.07 3.65 8.81
C SER A 93 7.90 4.21 9.97
N ASP A 94 9.01 3.55 10.26
CA ASP A 94 10.08 4.11 11.08
C ASP A 94 10.92 5.16 10.32
N GLY A 95 10.71 5.29 9.02
CA GLY A 95 11.43 6.20 8.12
C GLY A 95 12.78 5.69 7.63
N TRP A 96 13.21 4.48 8.00
CA TRP A 96 14.57 3.99 7.75
C TRP A 96 14.65 2.60 7.11
N ALA A 97 13.83 1.65 7.58
CA ALA A 97 14.01 0.26 7.21
C ALA A 97 12.70 -0.50 6.98
N MET A 98 11.59 -0.06 7.58
CA MET A 98 10.34 -0.81 7.57
C MET A 98 9.16 0.11 7.30
N ALA A 99 8.20 -0.39 6.52
CA ALA A 99 6.92 0.28 6.33
C ALA A 99 5.76 -0.74 6.31
N TYR A 100 4.59 -0.26 6.70
CA TYR A 100 3.34 -1.00 6.61
C TYR A 100 2.38 -0.28 5.65
N LEU A 101 1.96 -0.98 4.62
CA LEU A 101 0.99 -0.50 3.63
C LEU A 101 -0.43 -0.73 4.14
N ALA A 102 -1.24 0.30 4.14
CA ALA A 102 -2.60 0.29 4.65
C ALA A 102 -3.57 1.07 3.76
N ASP A 103 -4.86 0.76 3.91
CA ASP A 103 -5.98 1.49 3.31
C ASP A 103 -5.86 1.70 1.79
N VAL A 104 -5.38 0.68 1.07
CA VAL A 104 -5.28 0.71 -0.40
C VAL A 104 -6.66 0.45 -1.00
N TYR A 105 -7.15 1.39 -1.79
CA TYR A 105 -8.38 1.18 -2.56
C TYR A 105 -8.39 1.95 -3.88
N VAL A 106 -9.20 1.46 -4.81
CA VAL A 106 -9.69 2.16 -6.01
C VAL A 106 -11.20 2.05 -6.00
N LEU A 107 -11.90 3.16 -6.27
CA LEU A 107 -13.36 3.19 -6.32
C LEU A 107 -13.88 2.16 -7.34
N PRO A 108 -15.01 1.50 -7.09
CA PRO A 108 -15.53 0.40 -7.93
C PRO A 108 -15.59 0.73 -9.41
N ASP A 109 -16.10 1.91 -9.77
CA ASP A 109 -16.30 2.33 -11.17
C ASP A 109 -14.99 2.58 -11.93
N HIS A 110 -13.86 2.62 -11.24
CA HIS A 110 -12.53 2.85 -11.79
C HIS A 110 -11.62 1.61 -11.74
N ARG A 111 -12.16 0.46 -11.33
CA ARG A 111 -11.40 -0.81 -11.27
C ARG A 111 -11.25 -1.45 -12.64
N GLY A 112 -10.38 -2.46 -12.73
CA GLY A 112 -10.17 -3.22 -13.98
C GLY A 112 -9.12 -2.63 -14.93
N HIS A 113 -8.63 -1.41 -14.69
CA HIS A 113 -7.68 -0.68 -15.57
C HIS A 113 -6.24 -0.65 -15.02
N GLY A 114 -5.85 -1.60 -14.18
CA GLY A 114 -4.48 -1.64 -13.60
C GLY A 114 -4.15 -0.52 -12.60
N LEU A 115 -5.12 0.34 -12.25
CA LEU A 115 -4.91 1.51 -11.41
C LEU A 115 -4.42 1.17 -10.00
N GLY A 116 -4.88 0.05 -9.44
CA GLY A 116 -4.37 -0.46 -8.16
C GLY A 116 -2.88 -0.77 -8.20
N LYS A 117 -2.38 -1.30 -9.34
CA LYS A 117 -0.94 -1.55 -9.53
C LYS A 117 -0.15 -0.24 -9.59
N ARG A 118 -0.68 0.77 -10.27
CA ARG A 118 -0.03 2.10 -10.34
C ARG A 118 0.06 2.73 -8.96
N LEU A 119 -1.02 2.67 -8.18
CA LEU A 119 -1.10 3.19 -6.82
C LEU A 119 -0.07 2.52 -5.90
N VAL A 120 -0.02 1.18 -5.92
CA VAL A 120 0.94 0.40 -5.12
C VAL A 120 2.39 0.67 -5.56
N ARG A 121 2.67 0.69 -6.87
CA ARG A 121 4.00 1.01 -7.40
C ARG A 121 4.47 2.39 -6.93
N LYS A 122 3.63 3.41 -7.07
CA LYS A 122 3.94 4.76 -6.59
C LYS A 122 4.28 4.75 -5.10
N MET A 123 3.53 4.02 -4.30
CA MET A 123 3.73 3.94 -2.86
C MET A 123 5.04 3.25 -2.47
N ILE A 124 5.37 2.09 -3.07
CA ILE A 124 6.46 1.25 -2.59
C ILE A 124 7.74 1.36 -3.41
N ASP A 125 7.66 1.50 -4.75
CA ASP A 125 8.85 1.48 -5.63
C ASP A 125 9.36 2.89 -5.97
N GLU A 126 8.46 3.90 -6.01
CA GLU A 126 8.79 5.24 -6.49
C GLU A 126 8.93 6.24 -5.33
N GLY A 127 9.63 5.90 -4.27
CA GLY A 127 9.73 6.82 -3.15
C GLY A 127 10.79 6.47 -2.13
N PRO A 128 10.80 7.18 -1.01
CA PRO A 128 11.82 7.03 0.02
C PRO A 128 11.88 5.63 0.62
N GLY A 129 10.78 4.87 0.55
CA GLY A 129 10.68 3.50 1.06
C GLY A 129 10.99 2.39 0.06
N ALA A 130 11.54 2.67 -1.12
CA ALA A 130 11.76 1.65 -2.18
C ALA A 130 12.67 0.48 -1.75
N ARG A 131 13.51 0.69 -0.74
CA ARG A 131 14.40 -0.36 -0.18
C ARG A 131 13.95 -0.88 1.18
N PHE A 132 12.79 -0.48 1.68
CA PHE A 132 12.31 -0.90 2.98
C PHE A 132 11.75 -2.32 2.93
N ARG A 133 11.71 -2.95 4.08
CA ARG A 133 10.86 -4.12 4.29
C ARG A 133 9.42 -3.65 4.41
N TRP A 134 8.59 -4.06 3.45
CA TRP A 134 7.18 -3.74 3.44
C TRP A 134 6.34 -4.86 4.03
N LEU A 135 5.33 -4.48 4.78
CA LEU A 135 4.34 -5.37 5.37
C LEU A 135 2.93 -4.91 4.99
N LEU A 136 2.00 -5.83 4.91
CA LEU A 136 0.57 -5.56 4.76
C LEU A 136 -0.27 -6.76 5.22
N HIS A 137 -1.58 -6.54 5.43
CA HIS A 137 -2.57 -7.59 5.52
C HIS A 137 -3.59 -7.44 4.39
N THR A 138 -3.97 -8.54 3.77
CA THR A 138 -5.03 -8.60 2.76
C THR A 138 -5.74 -9.94 2.82
N ALA A 139 -7.07 -9.92 2.60
CA ALA A 139 -7.87 -11.14 2.52
C ALA A 139 -8.05 -11.61 1.07
N ASP A 140 -8.02 -10.70 0.10
CA ASP A 140 -8.51 -10.94 -1.27
C ASP A 140 -7.58 -10.42 -2.39
N ALA A 141 -6.57 -9.60 -2.07
CA ALA A 141 -5.71 -8.96 -3.06
C ALA A 141 -4.31 -9.58 -3.19
N HIS A 142 -4.11 -10.83 -2.77
CA HIS A 142 -2.82 -11.52 -2.85
C HIS A 142 -2.19 -11.46 -4.25
N GLY A 143 -3.00 -11.66 -5.30
CA GLY A 143 -2.53 -11.63 -6.69
C GLY A 143 -2.00 -10.26 -7.14
N LEU A 144 -2.49 -9.16 -6.54
CA LEU A 144 -1.93 -7.83 -6.74
C LEU A 144 -0.55 -7.73 -6.10
N TYR A 145 -0.44 -8.06 -4.83
CA TYR A 145 0.77 -7.84 -4.04
C TYR A 145 1.92 -8.80 -4.37
N HIS A 146 1.62 -10.01 -4.82
CA HIS A 146 2.64 -10.95 -5.32
C HIS A 146 3.45 -10.35 -6.47
N GLN A 147 2.85 -9.50 -7.31
CA GLN A 147 3.53 -8.83 -8.42
C GLN A 147 4.57 -7.79 -7.96
N PHE A 148 4.52 -7.41 -6.69
CA PHE A 148 5.46 -6.49 -6.02
C PHE A 148 6.38 -7.22 -5.04
N GLY A 149 6.54 -8.53 -5.19
CA GLY A 149 7.44 -9.32 -4.35
C GLY A 149 6.90 -9.63 -2.95
N PHE A 150 5.65 -9.29 -2.63
CA PHE A 150 5.07 -9.73 -1.36
C PHE A 150 4.80 -11.24 -1.38
N ALA A 151 5.19 -11.90 -0.33
CA ALA A 151 4.93 -13.32 -0.08
C ALA A 151 4.49 -13.52 1.38
N GLN A 152 4.02 -14.70 1.70
CA GLN A 152 3.78 -15.03 3.10
C GLN A 152 5.11 -14.95 3.87
N PRO A 153 5.11 -14.34 5.06
CA PRO A 153 6.31 -14.28 5.88
C PRO A 153 6.72 -15.68 6.35
N ASP A 154 7.99 -15.81 6.66
CA ASP A 154 8.53 -17.04 7.24
C ASP A 154 8.12 -17.21 8.73
N ASN A 155 8.58 -18.29 9.35
CA ASN A 155 8.27 -18.62 10.74
C ASN A 155 8.94 -17.71 11.79
N THR A 156 9.68 -16.70 11.37
CA THR A 156 10.24 -15.69 12.29
C THR A 156 9.27 -14.53 12.56
N TYR A 157 8.17 -14.44 11.77
CA TYR A 157 7.13 -13.46 11.97
C TYR A 157 6.15 -13.90 13.06
N LEU A 158 5.87 -13.00 13.99
CA LEU A 158 4.86 -13.21 15.03
C LEU A 158 3.89 -12.02 15.04
N GLU A 159 2.61 -12.31 15.08
CA GLU A 159 1.55 -11.33 15.22
C GLU A 159 0.82 -11.50 16.55
N ARG A 160 0.53 -10.37 17.19
CA ARG A 160 -0.42 -10.34 18.30
C ARG A 160 -1.72 -9.72 17.79
N PRO A 161 -2.82 -10.47 17.72
CA PRO A 161 -4.10 -9.97 17.24
C PRO A 161 -4.61 -8.78 18.05
N THR A 162 -5.36 -7.90 17.37
CA THR A 162 -6.02 -6.78 18.03
C THR A 162 -7.11 -7.25 19.01
N THR A 163 -7.28 -6.51 20.10
CA THR A 163 -8.41 -6.65 21.04
C THR A 163 -9.44 -5.51 20.86
N LEU A 164 -9.25 -4.64 19.87
CA LEU A 164 -10.22 -3.59 19.53
C LEU A 164 -11.42 -4.24 18.84
N THR A 165 -12.61 -3.93 19.33
CA THR A 165 -13.91 -4.39 18.81
C THR A 165 -14.73 -3.22 18.30
#